data_f4d39ac019e7ff4cc0a0dd4fba0de172
#
_entry.id   f4d39ac019e7ff4cc0a0dd4fba0de172
#
_cell.length_a   1.000
_cell.length_b   1.000
_cell.length_c   1.000
_cell.angle_alpha   90.00
_cell.angle_beta   90.00
_cell.angle_gamma   90.00
#
_symmetry.space_group_name_H-M   'P 1'
#
loop_
_entity.id
_entity.type
_entity.pdbx_description
1 polymer ?
#
loop_
_entity_poly.entity_id
_entity_poly.type
_entity_poly.pdbx_seq_one_letter_code
_entity_poly.pdbx_strand_id
1 'polypeptide(L)'
;MHTELDKIIAALKAFYAREVFLFEHDLGERTLTHRLAVQIERQFPDFEVDCEFDRLGPRTLNMPRGSIVSTDDHLAKSIYPDIVVHRRSIPDNLIAIEVRKAGNHQPVEHDRQKLRALTDPHVWFAYGIGVLLTLGKNNAASMEIYASGKHDPEMSGLSAGWLKQAGFSVA
;
A
#
# COMPACT_ATOMS: atom_id res chain seq x y z
N MET A 1 -8.56 -11.95 2.90
CA MET A 1 -7.71 -11.43 1.79
C MET A 1 -8.53 -11.02 0.57
N HIS A 2 -9.38 -11.88 -0.01
CA HIS A 2 -10.21 -11.53 -1.18
C HIS A 2 -11.12 -10.32 -0.89
N THR A 3 -11.85 -10.34 0.22
CA THR A 3 -12.78 -9.27 0.65
C THR A 3 -12.07 -7.92 0.84
N GLU A 4 -10.87 -7.92 1.38
CA GLU A 4 -10.07 -6.71 1.60
C GLU A 4 -9.62 -6.11 0.27
N LEU A 5 -9.18 -6.93 -0.68
CA LEU A 5 -8.79 -6.48 -2.01
C LEU A 5 -9.98 -5.98 -2.83
N ASP A 6 -11.17 -6.58 -2.69
CA ASP A 6 -12.40 -6.04 -3.29
C ASP A 6 -12.73 -4.65 -2.78
N LYS A 7 -12.53 -4.39 -1.49
CA LYS A 7 -12.68 -3.05 -0.88
C LYS A 7 -11.67 -2.05 -1.44
N ILE A 8 -10.41 -2.46 -1.63
CA ILE A 8 -9.40 -1.60 -2.27
C ILE A 8 -9.80 -1.27 -3.70
N ILE A 9 -10.29 -2.24 -4.48
CA ILE A 9 -10.76 -2.01 -5.85
C ILE A 9 -11.97 -1.05 -5.85
N ALA A 10 -12.90 -1.19 -4.91
CA ALA A 10 -14.02 -0.26 -4.77
C ALA A 10 -13.55 1.17 -4.44
N ALA A 11 -12.56 1.30 -3.55
CA ALA A 11 -11.93 2.58 -3.23
C ALA A 11 -11.26 3.19 -4.47
N LEU A 12 -10.54 2.39 -5.27
CA LEU A 12 -9.93 2.83 -6.53
C LEU A 12 -10.97 3.34 -7.52
N LYS A 13 -12.09 2.65 -7.71
CA LYS A 13 -13.19 3.13 -8.56
C LYS A 13 -13.71 4.49 -8.13
N ALA A 14 -13.96 4.66 -6.83
CA ALA A 14 -14.42 5.93 -6.27
C ALA A 14 -13.35 7.02 -6.43
N PHE A 15 -12.08 6.69 -6.25
CA PHE A 15 -10.94 7.59 -6.41
C PHE A 15 -10.85 8.11 -7.86
N TYR A 16 -10.80 7.22 -8.85
CA TYR A 16 -10.69 7.62 -10.25
C TYR A 16 -11.92 8.40 -10.73
N ALA A 17 -13.12 8.05 -10.26
CA ALA A 17 -14.34 8.78 -10.61
C ALA A 17 -14.38 10.23 -10.08
N ARG A 18 -13.66 10.51 -8.97
CA ARG A 18 -13.70 11.83 -8.29
C ARG A 18 -12.48 12.70 -8.58
N GLU A 19 -11.34 12.09 -8.85
CA GLU A 19 -10.03 12.74 -8.81
C GLU A 19 -9.37 12.86 -10.21
N VAL A 20 -10.15 12.93 -11.27
CA VAL A 20 -9.68 13.10 -12.67
C VAL A 20 -8.69 14.26 -12.79
N PHE A 21 -9.00 15.39 -12.14
CA PHE A 21 -8.16 16.59 -12.11
C PHE A 21 -6.70 16.29 -11.69
N LEU A 22 -6.49 15.39 -10.73
CA LEU A 22 -5.15 15.09 -10.22
C LEU A 22 -4.26 14.45 -11.29
N PHE A 23 -4.85 13.64 -12.15
CA PHE A 23 -4.15 12.98 -13.25
C PHE A 23 -3.95 13.90 -14.47
N GLU A 24 -4.94 14.74 -14.77
CA GLU A 24 -4.86 15.71 -15.88
C GLU A 24 -3.74 16.72 -15.62
N HIS A 25 -3.63 17.19 -14.38
CA HIS A 25 -2.63 18.20 -13.98
C HIS A 25 -1.34 17.61 -13.41
N ASP A 26 -1.16 16.28 -13.51
CA ASP A 26 0.08 15.59 -13.16
C ASP A 26 0.52 15.79 -11.70
N LEU A 27 -0.41 15.78 -10.73
CA LEU A 27 -0.10 16.02 -9.33
C LEU A 27 0.79 14.90 -8.76
N GLY A 28 1.55 15.25 -7.71
CA GLY A 28 2.52 14.36 -7.08
C GLY A 28 1.89 13.19 -6.32
N GLU A 29 2.68 12.13 -6.09
CA GLU A 29 2.26 10.89 -5.41
C GLU A 29 1.60 11.15 -4.04
N ARG A 30 2.14 12.07 -3.24
CA ARG A 30 1.55 12.41 -1.91
C ARG A 30 0.10 12.86 -2.01
N THR A 31 -0.24 13.66 -3.03
CA THR A 31 -1.62 14.11 -3.24
C THR A 31 -2.51 12.95 -3.64
N LEU A 32 -2.04 12.07 -4.55
CA LEU A 32 -2.75 10.87 -4.96
C LEU A 32 -2.97 9.94 -3.77
N THR A 33 -1.92 9.68 -2.99
CA THR A 33 -1.95 8.85 -1.78
C THR A 33 -2.98 9.34 -0.77
N HIS A 34 -2.96 10.64 -0.43
CA HIS A 34 -3.92 11.22 0.50
C HIS A 34 -5.37 11.08 0.00
N ARG A 35 -5.62 11.40 -1.26
CA ARG A 35 -6.97 11.33 -1.82
C ARG A 35 -7.48 9.90 -1.97
N LEU A 36 -6.58 8.95 -2.24
CA LEU A 36 -6.90 7.52 -2.24
C LEU A 36 -7.21 7.03 -0.82
N ALA A 37 -6.41 7.42 0.19
CA ALA A 37 -6.64 7.05 1.60
C ALA A 37 -8.05 7.43 2.05
N VAL A 38 -8.54 8.62 1.66
CA VAL A 38 -9.93 9.06 1.94
C VAL A 38 -10.98 8.12 1.35
N GLN A 39 -10.72 7.50 0.17
CA GLN A 39 -11.66 6.54 -0.40
C GLN A 39 -11.54 5.15 0.26
N ILE A 40 -10.32 4.77 0.67
CA ILE A 40 -10.07 3.52 1.42
C ILE A 40 -10.78 3.58 2.77
N GLU A 41 -10.66 4.67 3.52
CA GLU A 41 -11.31 4.87 4.83
C GLU A 41 -12.83 4.59 4.76
N ARG A 42 -13.48 4.99 3.69
CA ARG A 42 -14.92 4.73 3.47
C ARG A 42 -15.28 3.25 3.28
N GLN A 43 -14.31 2.43 2.86
CA GLN A 43 -14.50 0.99 2.67
C GLN A 43 -14.18 0.17 3.92
N PHE A 44 -13.50 0.78 4.91
CA PHE A 44 -13.06 0.11 6.13
C PHE A 44 -13.57 0.82 7.39
N PRO A 45 -14.90 0.91 7.61
CA PRO A 45 -15.49 1.71 8.70
C PRO A 45 -15.11 1.22 10.11
N ASP A 46 -14.63 -0.02 10.24
CA ASP A 46 -14.23 -0.61 11.53
C ASP A 46 -12.72 -0.48 11.80
N PHE A 47 -11.96 0.19 10.93
CA PHE A 47 -10.51 0.39 11.03
C PHE A 47 -10.16 1.86 10.86
N GLU A 48 -9.01 2.25 11.41
CA GLU A 48 -8.38 3.52 11.09
C GLU A 48 -7.58 3.39 9.79
N VAL A 49 -7.60 4.46 8.98
CA VAL A 49 -6.79 4.58 7.76
C VAL A 49 -5.87 5.79 7.91
N ASP A 50 -4.58 5.53 7.98
CA ASP A 50 -3.58 6.56 8.20
C ASP A 50 -2.57 6.60 7.05
N CYS A 51 -2.03 7.80 6.77
CA CYS A 51 -0.92 8.00 5.85
C CYS A 51 0.39 8.20 6.61
N GLU A 52 1.50 7.67 6.06
CA GLU A 52 2.85 7.82 6.63
C GLU A 52 2.91 7.45 8.14
N PHE A 53 2.14 6.44 8.54
CA PHE A 53 2.00 6.03 9.94
C PHE A 53 3.06 5.01 10.33
N ASP A 54 3.96 5.39 11.23
CA ASP A 54 5.15 4.61 11.62
C ASP A 54 5.07 4.00 13.02
N ARG A 55 3.85 3.84 13.58
CA ARG A 55 3.70 3.43 14.98
C ARG A 55 2.72 2.28 15.14
N LEU A 56 2.90 1.53 16.25
CA LEU A 56 1.85 0.68 16.83
C LEU A 56 1.83 0.93 18.34
N GLY A 57 0.79 1.60 18.82
CA GLY A 57 0.77 2.16 20.16
C GLY A 57 1.93 3.15 20.36
N PRO A 58 2.72 3.03 21.43
CA PRO A 58 3.86 3.93 21.70
C PRO A 58 5.13 3.58 20.92
N ARG A 59 5.16 2.46 20.18
CA ARG A 59 6.37 1.94 19.52
C ARG A 59 6.43 2.38 18.06
N THR A 60 7.62 2.80 17.61
CA THR A 60 7.90 3.10 16.20
C THR A 60 8.17 1.83 15.41
N LEU A 61 7.66 1.76 14.17
CA LEU A 61 7.95 0.69 13.23
C LEU A 61 9.37 0.88 12.67
N ASN A 62 10.20 -0.15 12.78
CA ASN A 62 11.57 -0.11 12.30
C ASN A 62 11.89 -1.33 11.44
N MET A 63 12.65 -1.12 10.36
CA MET A 63 13.19 -2.24 9.57
C MET A 63 14.03 -3.17 10.45
N PRO A 64 13.93 -4.50 10.27
CA PRO A 64 14.82 -5.44 10.92
C PRO A 64 16.30 -5.09 10.62
N ARG A 65 17.17 -5.26 11.63
CA ARG A 65 18.62 -5.05 11.45
C ARG A 65 19.14 -5.96 10.33
N GLY A 66 19.97 -5.41 9.45
CA GLY A 66 20.54 -6.16 8.34
C GLY A 66 19.70 -6.20 7.06
N SER A 67 18.57 -5.48 6.98
CA SER A 67 17.87 -5.31 5.71
C SER A 67 18.72 -4.47 4.74
N ILE A 68 18.73 -4.87 3.47
CA ILE A 68 19.59 -4.31 2.39
C ILE A 68 19.34 -2.81 2.13
N VAL A 69 18.27 -2.23 2.69
CA VAL A 69 17.91 -0.81 2.54
C VAL A 69 18.78 0.12 3.38
N SER A 70 19.62 -0.43 4.28
CA SER A 70 20.48 0.35 5.17
C SER A 70 21.95 0.08 4.84
N THR A 71 22.51 0.78 3.87
CA THR A 71 23.95 0.68 3.58
C THR A 71 24.84 1.52 4.50
N ASP A 72 24.29 2.51 5.24
CA ASP A 72 25.12 3.45 6.00
C ASP A 72 24.64 3.81 7.42
N ASP A 73 23.59 3.18 7.95
CA ASP A 73 23.09 3.53 9.27
C ASP A 73 22.96 2.30 10.18
N HIS A 74 23.77 2.27 11.24
CA HIS A 74 23.75 1.25 12.29
C HIS A 74 22.47 1.30 13.16
N LEU A 75 21.57 2.25 12.90
CA LEU A 75 20.28 2.40 13.55
C LEU A 75 19.18 1.84 12.66
N ALA A 76 18.25 1.10 13.25
CA ALA A 76 17.07 0.61 12.54
C ALA A 76 16.28 1.81 11.96
N LYS A 77 16.18 1.87 10.63
CA LYS A 77 15.48 2.94 9.94
C LYS A 77 13.97 2.80 10.13
N SER A 78 13.30 3.88 10.50
CA SER A 78 11.84 3.91 10.61
C SER A 78 11.18 3.60 9.26
N ILE A 79 10.13 2.78 9.30
CA ILE A 79 9.33 2.44 8.12
C ILE A 79 8.10 3.34 8.13
N TYR A 80 7.87 4.02 7.02
CA TYR A 80 6.69 4.84 6.79
C TYR A 80 5.95 4.27 5.58
N PRO A 81 4.95 3.38 5.80
CA PRO A 81 4.07 2.97 4.71
C PRO A 81 3.21 4.16 4.26
N ASP A 82 2.93 4.25 2.95
CA ASP A 82 2.18 5.37 2.39
C ASP A 82 0.74 5.41 2.93
N ILE A 83 0.08 4.25 3.01
CA ILE A 83 -1.26 4.11 3.61
C ILE A 83 -1.29 2.82 4.42
N VAL A 84 -1.94 2.87 5.59
CA VAL A 84 -2.23 1.68 6.39
C VAL A 84 -3.71 1.60 6.74
N VAL A 85 -4.22 0.37 6.82
CA VAL A 85 -5.54 0.05 7.38
C VAL A 85 -5.27 -0.81 8.61
N HIS A 86 -5.58 -0.31 9.80
CA HIS A 86 -5.17 -0.92 11.06
C HIS A 86 -6.04 -0.50 12.24
N ARG A 87 -5.70 -0.97 13.43
CA ARG A 87 -6.17 -0.45 14.71
C ARG A 87 -4.99 0.15 15.48
N ARG A 88 -5.03 1.43 15.78
CA ARG A 88 -3.88 2.18 16.36
C ARG A 88 -3.38 1.65 17.70
N SER A 89 -4.24 1.05 18.48
CA SER A 89 -3.94 0.67 19.87
C SER A 89 -3.64 -0.81 20.09
N ILE A 90 -3.92 -1.67 19.11
CA ILE A 90 -3.76 -3.11 19.20
C ILE A 90 -3.09 -3.65 17.94
N PRO A 91 -2.43 -4.82 18.00
CA PRO A 91 -1.76 -5.41 16.83
C PRO A 91 -2.76 -6.07 15.86
N ASP A 92 -3.74 -5.27 15.40
CA ASP A 92 -4.72 -5.65 14.37
C ASP A 92 -4.43 -4.83 13.10
N ASN A 93 -3.32 -5.18 12.46
CA ASN A 93 -2.79 -4.51 11.28
C ASN A 93 -3.26 -5.27 10.03
N LEU A 94 -4.22 -4.69 9.30
CA LEU A 94 -4.89 -5.38 8.21
C LEU A 94 -4.12 -5.25 6.89
N ILE A 95 -3.86 -4.03 6.42
CA ILE A 95 -3.25 -3.77 5.11
C ILE A 95 -2.21 -2.66 5.22
N ALA A 96 -1.05 -2.87 4.60
CA ALA A 96 -0.07 -1.82 4.30
C ALA A 96 0.00 -1.61 2.79
N ILE A 97 -0.01 -0.35 2.34
CA ILE A 97 0.00 0.02 0.91
C ILE A 97 1.15 0.98 0.64
N GLU A 98 1.94 0.66 -0.39
CA GLU A 98 2.84 1.61 -1.05
C GLU A 98 2.20 2.05 -2.35
N VAL A 99 2.20 3.36 -2.60
CA VAL A 99 1.56 3.97 -3.77
C VAL A 99 2.62 4.54 -4.70
N ARG A 100 2.55 4.12 -5.97
CA ARG A 100 3.41 4.66 -7.03
C ARG A 100 2.57 5.27 -8.13
N LYS A 101 3.11 6.30 -8.75
CA LYS A 101 2.59 6.84 -9.99
C LYS A 101 3.23 6.11 -11.17
N ALA A 102 2.46 5.71 -12.16
CA ALA A 102 3.00 5.17 -13.41
C ALA A 102 3.96 6.17 -14.05
N GLY A 103 5.13 5.70 -14.47
CA GLY A 103 6.21 6.56 -14.96
C GLY A 103 7.14 7.10 -13.87
N ASN A 104 6.95 6.75 -12.60
CA ASN A 104 7.93 7.02 -11.56
C ASN A 104 9.22 6.20 -11.82
N HIS A 105 10.34 6.90 -12.01
CA HIS A 105 11.65 6.30 -12.34
C HIS A 105 12.46 5.87 -11.10
N GLN A 106 11.98 6.13 -9.89
CA GLN A 106 12.65 5.67 -8.67
C GLN A 106 12.63 4.13 -8.59
N PRO A 107 13.69 3.50 -8.05
CA PRO A 107 13.73 2.05 -7.93
C PRO A 107 12.55 1.51 -7.11
N VAL A 108 11.76 0.62 -7.70
CA VAL A 108 10.59 -0.01 -7.08
C VAL A 108 10.97 -0.99 -5.96
N GLU A 109 12.20 -1.47 -5.97
CA GLU A 109 12.65 -2.50 -5.03
C GLU A 109 12.64 -2.01 -3.57
N HIS A 110 12.78 -0.70 -3.34
CA HIS A 110 12.64 -0.13 -1.99
C HIS A 110 11.23 -0.37 -1.43
N ASP A 111 10.19 -0.09 -2.21
CA ASP A 111 8.78 -0.26 -1.79
C ASP A 111 8.46 -1.74 -1.60
N ARG A 112 8.97 -2.61 -2.48
CA ARG A 112 8.86 -4.07 -2.36
C ARG A 112 9.51 -4.60 -1.08
N GLN A 113 10.67 -4.09 -0.70
CA GLN A 113 11.36 -4.47 0.54
C GLN A 113 10.58 -3.99 1.78
N LYS A 114 10.03 -2.78 1.75
CA LYS A 114 9.14 -2.29 2.81
C LYS A 114 7.95 -3.22 2.99
N LEU A 115 7.26 -3.60 1.91
CA LEU A 115 6.09 -4.48 1.98
C LEU A 115 6.43 -5.89 2.47
N ARG A 116 7.59 -6.45 2.07
CA ARG A 116 8.06 -7.72 2.65
C ARG A 116 8.29 -7.61 4.15
N ALA A 117 8.93 -6.54 4.60
CA ALA A 117 9.18 -6.32 6.03
C ALA A 117 7.89 -6.07 6.81
N LEU A 118 6.95 -5.28 6.26
CA LEU A 118 5.68 -4.98 6.90
C LEU A 118 4.75 -6.20 7.01
N THR A 119 4.88 -7.18 6.12
CA THR A 119 4.06 -8.41 6.12
C THR A 119 4.77 -9.63 6.70
N ASP A 120 6.00 -9.50 7.20
CA ASP A 120 6.73 -10.60 7.82
C ASP A 120 6.06 -10.99 9.15
N PRO A 121 5.58 -12.24 9.32
CA PRO A 121 4.88 -12.66 10.52
C PRO A 121 5.78 -12.70 11.77
N HIS A 122 7.09 -12.62 11.62
CA HIS A 122 8.04 -12.58 12.73
C HIS A 122 8.25 -11.18 13.31
N VAL A 123 7.74 -10.13 12.65
CA VAL A 123 7.76 -8.80 13.23
C VAL A 123 6.50 -8.54 14.07
N TRP A 124 6.68 -7.80 15.17
CA TRP A 124 5.61 -7.56 16.14
C TRP A 124 4.46 -6.66 15.62
N PHE A 125 4.65 -6.01 14.48
CA PHE A 125 3.69 -5.11 13.83
C PHE A 125 3.17 -5.67 12.50
N ALA A 126 3.30 -6.96 12.25
CA ALA A 126 2.99 -7.57 10.95
C ALA A 126 1.58 -7.18 10.44
N TYR A 127 1.53 -6.74 9.20
CA TYR A 127 0.29 -6.55 8.45
C TYR A 127 -0.12 -7.84 7.75
N GLY A 128 -1.42 -8.10 7.70
CA GLY A 128 -1.94 -9.30 7.03
C GLY A 128 -1.68 -9.30 5.51
N ILE A 129 -1.75 -8.11 4.89
CA ILE A 129 -1.59 -7.93 3.44
C ILE A 129 -0.72 -6.69 3.18
N GLY A 130 0.21 -6.81 2.24
CA GLY A 130 0.93 -5.70 1.62
C GLY A 130 0.47 -5.52 0.18
N VAL A 131 0.29 -4.28 -0.25
CA VAL A 131 -0.11 -3.93 -1.62
C VAL A 131 0.83 -2.88 -2.18
N LEU A 132 1.54 -3.21 -3.25
CA LEU A 132 2.19 -2.22 -4.09
C LEU A 132 1.22 -1.81 -5.18
N LEU A 133 0.74 -0.59 -5.12
CA LEU A 133 -0.27 -0.05 -6.00
C LEU A 133 0.34 0.97 -6.96
N THR A 134 0.28 0.68 -8.25
CA THR A 134 0.69 1.65 -9.28
C THR A 134 -0.55 2.30 -9.89
N LEU A 135 -0.55 3.64 -9.93
CA LEU A 135 -1.64 4.47 -10.44
C LEU A 135 -1.20 5.17 -11.73
N GLY A 136 -1.95 4.96 -12.80
CA GLY A 136 -1.74 5.62 -14.09
C GLY A 136 -2.89 6.52 -14.50
N LYS A 137 -2.75 7.23 -15.61
CA LYS A 137 -3.85 7.99 -16.23
C LYS A 137 -4.89 7.03 -16.83
N ASN A 138 -6.07 7.55 -17.15
CA ASN A 138 -7.13 6.83 -17.87
C ASN A 138 -7.56 5.50 -17.20
N ASN A 139 -7.78 5.53 -15.90
CA ASN A 139 -8.14 4.33 -15.12
C ASN A 139 -7.12 3.19 -15.25
N ALA A 140 -5.84 3.51 -15.38
CA ALA A 140 -4.80 2.50 -15.35
C ALA A 140 -4.36 2.24 -13.90
N ALA A 141 -4.39 0.98 -13.47
CA ALA A 141 -3.93 0.56 -12.15
C ALA A 141 -3.35 -0.85 -12.19
N SER A 142 -2.36 -1.11 -11.35
CA SER A 142 -1.87 -2.47 -11.10
C SER A 142 -1.57 -2.68 -9.62
N MET A 143 -1.64 -3.94 -9.17
CA MET A 143 -1.34 -4.32 -7.79
C MET A 143 -0.37 -5.51 -7.76
N GLU A 144 0.71 -5.38 -6.98
CA GLU A 144 1.50 -6.52 -6.52
C GLU A 144 1.14 -6.81 -5.07
N ILE A 145 0.86 -8.07 -4.74
CA ILE A 145 0.39 -8.48 -3.41
C ILE A 145 1.53 -9.15 -2.66
N TYR A 146 1.60 -8.85 -1.36
CA TYR A 146 2.57 -9.38 -0.42
C TYR A 146 1.85 -9.98 0.77
N ALA A 147 2.30 -11.15 1.23
CA ALA A 147 1.82 -11.81 2.44
C ALA A 147 2.95 -12.64 3.04
N SER A 148 2.97 -12.76 4.37
CA SER A 148 3.97 -13.56 5.09
C SER A 148 5.42 -13.24 4.68
N GLY A 149 5.75 -11.97 4.51
CA GLY A 149 7.07 -11.47 4.15
C GLY A 149 7.51 -11.71 2.70
N LYS A 150 6.59 -12.12 1.82
CA LYS A 150 6.91 -12.51 0.44
C LYS A 150 5.93 -11.91 -0.57
N HIS A 151 6.41 -11.73 -1.80
CA HIS A 151 5.53 -11.49 -2.94
C HIS A 151 4.63 -12.72 -3.16
N ASP A 152 3.35 -12.48 -3.37
CA ASP A 152 2.36 -13.49 -3.72
C ASP A 152 1.97 -13.35 -5.21
N PRO A 153 2.62 -14.11 -6.11
CA PRO A 153 2.37 -13.99 -7.54
C PRO A 153 0.99 -14.50 -7.96
N GLU A 154 0.41 -15.46 -7.22
CA GLU A 154 -0.92 -15.98 -7.52
C GLU A 154 -1.97 -14.90 -7.24
N MET A 155 -1.95 -14.30 -6.04
CA MET A 155 -2.86 -13.23 -5.68
C MET A 155 -2.65 -11.97 -6.53
N SER A 156 -1.41 -11.66 -6.91
CA SER A 156 -1.12 -10.55 -7.84
C SER A 156 -1.75 -10.80 -9.21
N GLY A 157 -1.67 -12.04 -9.73
CA GLY A 157 -2.31 -12.44 -10.99
C GLY A 157 -3.84 -12.36 -10.91
N LEU A 158 -4.45 -12.84 -9.82
CA LEU A 158 -5.89 -12.75 -9.59
C LEU A 158 -6.35 -11.28 -9.48
N SER A 159 -5.60 -10.44 -8.77
CA SER A 159 -5.93 -9.02 -8.60
C SER A 159 -5.93 -8.26 -9.94
N ALA A 160 -5.03 -8.61 -10.86
CA ALA A 160 -5.03 -8.06 -12.21
C ALA A 160 -6.32 -8.40 -12.97
N GLY A 161 -6.84 -9.62 -12.81
CA GLY A 161 -8.13 -10.05 -13.35
C GLY A 161 -9.29 -9.25 -12.77
N TRP A 162 -9.33 -9.04 -11.47
CA TRP A 162 -10.38 -8.27 -10.78
C TRP A 162 -10.34 -6.79 -11.15
N LEU A 163 -9.16 -6.19 -11.25
CA LEU A 163 -9.01 -4.82 -11.75
C LEU A 163 -9.58 -4.68 -13.15
N LYS A 164 -9.26 -5.61 -14.06
CA LYS A 164 -9.83 -5.62 -15.42
C LYS A 164 -11.34 -5.73 -15.41
N GLN A 165 -11.92 -6.62 -14.61
CA GLN A 165 -13.39 -6.76 -14.45
C GLN A 165 -14.03 -5.48 -13.89
N ALA A 166 -13.29 -4.75 -13.04
CA ALA A 166 -13.73 -3.48 -12.47
C ALA A 166 -13.60 -2.29 -13.45
N GLY A 167 -13.04 -2.49 -14.65
CA GLY A 167 -12.91 -1.48 -15.70
C GLY A 167 -11.56 -0.76 -15.69
N PHE A 168 -10.54 -1.31 -15.03
CA PHE A 168 -9.18 -0.76 -15.07
C PHE A 168 -8.35 -1.37 -16.22
N SER A 169 -7.52 -0.55 -16.84
CA SER A 169 -6.39 -1.01 -17.65
C SER A 169 -5.16 -1.28 -16.77
N VAL A 170 -4.23 -2.07 -17.26
CA VAL A 170 -2.96 -2.31 -16.53
C VAL A 170 -2.09 -1.05 -16.62
N ALA A 171 -1.57 -0.58 -15.47
CA ALA A 171 -0.64 0.55 -15.37
C ALA A 171 0.79 0.10 -15.60
#